data_1dc06f61107b61e07bf28e5efbaa3d2f
#
_entry.id   1dc06f61107b61e07bf28e5efbaa3d2f
#
_cell.length_a   1.000
_cell.length_b   1.000
_cell.length_c   1.000
_cell.angle_alpha   90.00
_cell.angle_beta   90.00
_cell.angle_gamma   90.00
#
_symmetry.space_group_name_H-M   'P 1'
#
loop_
_entity.id
_entity.type
_entity.pdbx_description
1 polymer ?
#
loop_
_entity_poly.entity_id
_entity_poly.type
_entity_poly.pdbx_seq_one_letter_code
_entity_poly.pdbx_strand_id
1 'polypeptide(L)'
;NINDIKHPTVKHLLHFLKIEKGLEIHYDGDLPARSGMGSSSAFTVGLIKALNCLLGQETTNFNVAKKAIIFEQKIMKETVGSQDQLATAVGGFNKITFKNKQQFDIHPIKKLKKLKELEDNLALIYTGKTRTAYKIAKTYADKLATVKKNYINEMIQHVKEGEKILNHGNLDDFGKLLNSAWIIKKKLSKSISNTKLDSLYNYALQKGAVGGKLLGAGGGGFFLFYIKKE
;
A
#
# COMPACT_ATOMS: atom_id res chain seq x y z
N ASN A 1 17.88 -22.26 -16.85
CA ASN A 1 18.38 -20.96 -17.32
C ASN A 1 17.47 -19.84 -16.81
N ILE A 2 18.04 -18.68 -16.38
CA ILE A 2 17.25 -17.52 -15.90
C ILE A 2 16.24 -17.06 -16.96
N ASN A 3 16.60 -17.18 -18.23
CA ASN A 3 15.71 -16.75 -19.32
C ASN A 3 14.44 -17.58 -19.45
N ASP A 4 14.41 -18.79 -18.91
CA ASP A 4 13.27 -19.72 -18.96
C ASP A 4 12.27 -19.48 -17.81
N ILE A 5 12.65 -18.64 -16.84
CA ILE A 5 11.79 -18.32 -15.69
C ILE A 5 10.56 -17.55 -16.16
N LYS A 6 9.37 -18.11 -15.92
CA LYS A 6 8.08 -17.50 -16.32
C LYS A 6 7.66 -16.33 -15.44
N HIS A 7 8.05 -16.32 -14.15
CA HIS A 7 7.67 -15.26 -13.22
C HIS A 7 8.51 -14.00 -13.48
N PRO A 8 7.94 -12.90 -13.99
CA PRO A 8 8.72 -11.78 -14.49
C PRO A 8 9.55 -11.10 -13.39
N THR A 9 8.99 -10.90 -12.19
CA THR A 9 9.71 -10.29 -11.07
C THR A 9 10.93 -11.12 -10.67
N VAL A 10 10.80 -12.45 -10.58
CA VAL A 10 11.93 -13.33 -10.25
C VAL A 10 13.01 -13.24 -11.33
N LYS A 11 12.63 -13.43 -12.59
CA LYS A 11 13.54 -13.35 -13.73
C LYS A 11 14.35 -12.05 -13.74
N HIS A 12 13.65 -10.92 -13.72
CA HIS A 12 14.31 -9.61 -13.79
C HIS A 12 15.12 -9.29 -12.53
N LEU A 13 14.71 -9.79 -11.35
CA LEU A 13 15.44 -9.52 -10.12
C LEU A 13 16.75 -10.31 -10.06
N LEU A 14 16.76 -11.57 -10.52
CA LEU A 14 18.00 -12.36 -10.62
C LEU A 14 18.99 -11.72 -11.58
N HIS A 15 18.54 -11.22 -12.73
CA HIS A 15 19.39 -10.42 -13.62
C HIS A 15 19.89 -9.13 -12.98
N PHE A 16 19.01 -8.38 -12.31
CA PHE A 16 19.35 -7.11 -11.65
C PHE A 16 20.40 -7.28 -10.56
N LEU A 17 20.34 -8.39 -9.81
CA LEU A 17 21.29 -8.72 -8.74
C LEU A 17 22.48 -9.57 -9.24
N LYS A 18 22.54 -9.90 -10.55
CA LYS A 18 23.60 -10.69 -11.18
C LYS A 18 23.77 -12.06 -10.53
N ILE A 19 22.68 -12.74 -10.22
CA ILE A 19 22.69 -14.06 -9.61
C ILE A 19 22.68 -15.10 -10.73
N GLU A 20 23.75 -15.87 -10.84
CA GLU A 20 23.93 -16.92 -11.86
C GLU A 20 23.81 -18.33 -11.29
N LYS A 21 23.73 -18.47 -9.96
CA LYS A 21 23.60 -19.76 -9.27
C LYS A 21 22.20 -20.33 -9.47
N GLY A 22 22.11 -21.65 -9.56
CA GLY A 22 20.85 -22.37 -9.52
C GLY A 22 20.18 -22.16 -8.15
N LEU A 23 18.91 -21.74 -8.16
CA LEU A 23 18.11 -21.49 -6.97
C LEU A 23 16.77 -22.18 -7.13
N GLU A 24 16.25 -22.67 -6.02
CA GLU A 24 14.86 -23.05 -5.86
C GLU A 24 14.19 -22.01 -4.97
N ILE A 25 13.10 -21.41 -5.46
CA ILE A 25 12.39 -20.34 -4.76
C ILE A 25 10.93 -20.78 -4.57
N HIS A 26 10.54 -20.98 -3.31
CA HIS A 26 9.16 -21.21 -2.92
C HIS A 26 8.58 -19.93 -2.33
N TYR A 27 7.40 -19.56 -2.78
CA TYR A 27 6.65 -18.43 -2.26
C TYR A 27 5.25 -18.88 -1.89
N ASP A 28 4.89 -18.62 -0.66
CA ASP A 28 3.56 -18.85 -0.13
C ASP A 28 2.96 -17.55 0.41
N GLY A 29 1.67 -17.37 0.29
CA GLY A 29 1.02 -16.13 0.70
C GLY A 29 -0.44 -16.31 1.07
N ASP A 30 -0.81 -15.87 2.25
CA ASP A 30 -2.16 -16.00 2.82
C ASP A 30 -3.21 -15.14 2.09
N LEU A 31 -2.77 -14.07 1.43
CA LEU A 31 -3.68 -13.12 0.77
C LEU A 31 -3.66 -13.26 -0.75
N PRO A 32 -4.83 -13.11 -1.40
CA PRO A 32 -4.88 -13.13 -2.86
C PRO A 32 -3.98 -12.07 -3.48
N ALA A 33 -3.21 -12.45 -4.50
CA ALA A 33 -2.46 -11.50 -5.29
C ALA A 33 -3.39 -10.43 -5.90
N ARG A 34 -2.88 -9.22 -6.13
CA ARG A 34 -3.63 -8.09 -6.73
C ARG A 34 -4.86 -7.65 -5.91
N SER A 35 -4.83 -7.86 -4.60
CA SER A 35 -5.91 -7.49 -3.67
C SER A 35 -5.80 -6.05 -3.13
N GLY A 36 -4.75 -5.32 -3.46
CA GLY A 36 -4.54 -3.93 -2.99
C GLY A 36 -3.85 -3.82 -1.65
N MET A 37 -3.31 -4.93 -1.14
CA MET A 37 -2.57 -5.01 0.13
C MET A 37 -1.05 -4.85 -0.05
N GLY A 38 -0.58 -4.39 -1.21
CA GLY A 38 0.85 -4.24 -1.48
C GLY A 38 1.59 -5.56 -1.72
N SER A 39 0.89 -6.67 -1.98
CA SER A 39 1.49 -8.01 -2.09
C SER A 39 2.60 -8.11 -3.15
N SER A 40 2.50 -7.37 -4.26
CA SER A 40 3.55 -7.34 -5.30
C SER A 40 4.85 -6.75 -4.75
N SER A 41 4.76 -5.58 -4.13
CA SER A 41 5.94 -4.92 -3.54
C SER A 41 6.46 -5.67 -2.33
N ALA A 42 5.59 -6.31 -1.54
CA ALA A 42 5.99 -7.18 -0.43
C ALA A 42 6.82 -8.37 -0.94
N PHE A 43 6.39 -9.01 -2.04
CA PHE A 43 7.17 -10.06 -2.70
C PHE A 43 8.53 -9.55 -3.19
N THR A 44 8.56 -8.41 -3.89
CA THR A 44 9.81 -7.79 -4.36
C THR A 44 10.78 -7.49 -3.22
N VAL A 45 10.29 -6.84 -2.15
CA VAL A 45 11.09 -6.49 -0.96
C VAL A 45 11.63 -7.74 -0.27
N GLY A 46 10.76 -8.74 -0.05
CA GLY A 46 11.14 -10.00 0.59
C GLY A 46 12.19 -10.75 -0.22
N LEU A 47 12.00 -10.84 -1.53
CA LEU A 47 12.94 -11.53 -2.41
C LEU A 47 14.30 -10.79 -2.49
N ILE A 48 14.31 -9.45 -2.58
CA ILE A 48 15.57 -8.66 -2.52
C ILE A 48 16.29 -8.93 -1.20
N LYS A 49 15.58 -8.95 -0.08
CA LYS A 49 16.18 -9.19 1.24
C LYS A 49 16.77 -10.60 1.33
N ALA A 50 16.03 -11.62 0.90
CA ALA A 50 16.49 -13.01 0.88
C ALA A 50 17.72 -13.20 -0.02
N LEU A 51 17.71 -12.63 -1.23
CA LEU A 51 18.81 -12.74 -2.17
C LEU A 51 20.07 -11.97 -1.69
N ASN A 52 19.92 -10.78 -1.08
CA ASN A 52 21.05 -10.09 -0.46
C ASN A 52 21.67 -10.95 0.68
N CYS A 53 20.82 -11.57 1.51
CA CYS A 53 21.30 -12.48 2.57
C CYS A 53 22.07 -13.67 1.98
N LEU A 54 21.55 -14.30 0.93
CA LEU A 54 22.22 -15.39 0.21
C LEU A 54 23.59 -14.98 -0.34
N LEU A 55 23.73 -13.72 -0.77
CA LEU A 55 24.99 -13.17 -1.29
C LEU A 55 25.94 -12.69 -0.17
N GLY A 56 25.58 -12.85 1.11
CA GLY A 56 26.35 -12.32 2.24
C GLY A 56 26.39 -10.79 2.30
N GLN A 57 25.44 -10.11 1.66
CA GLN A 57 25.36 -8.65 1.63
C GLN A 57 24.50 -8.14 2.78
N GLU A 58 25.12 -7.52 3.77
CA GLU A 58 24.38 -6.76 4.76
C GLU A 58 23.72 -5.54 4.12
N THR A 59 22.44 -5.34 4.43
CA THR A 59 21.69 -4.21 3.89
C THR A 59 20.65 -3.73 4.89
N THR A 60 20.49 -2.40 4.97
CA THR A 60 19.45 -1.80 5.80
C THR A 60 18.08 -1.93 5.14
N ASN A 61 17.01 -1.94 5.95
CA ASN A 61 15.63 -1.94 5.43
C ASN A 61 15.39 -0.76 4.47
N PHE A 62 16.00 0.39 4.73
CA PHE A 62 15.93 1.56 3.87
C PHE A 62 16.56 1.31 2.48
N ASN A 63 17.71 0.66 2.43
CA ASN A 63 18.37 0.32 1.17
C ASN A 63 17.59 -0.75 0.39
N VAL A 64 16.98 -1.71 1.09
CA VAL A 64 16.08 -2.70 0.47
C VAL A 64 14.89 -1.99 -0.17
N ALA A 65 14.25 -1.05 0.55
CA ALA A 65 13.14 -0.26 0.00
C ALA A 65 13.55 0.52 -1.25
N LYS A 66 14.71 1.21 -1.21
CA LYS A 66 15.22 1.94 -2.39
C LYS A 66 15.48 1.02 -3.58
N LYS A 67 16.14 -0.13 -3.35
CA LYS A 67 16.36 -1.13 -4.41
C LYS A 67 15.03 -1.61 -5.00
N ALA A 68 14.02 -1.89 -4.17
CA ALA A 68 12.69 -2.33 -4.62
C ALA A 68 11.98 -1.25 -5.45
N ILE A 69 12.03 0.02 -5.04
CA ILE A 69 11.47 1.15 -5.78
C ILE A 69 12.12 1.28 -7.16
N ILE A 70 13.46 1.26 -7.21
CA ILE A 70 14.20 1.34 -8.48
C ILE A 70 13.85 0.14 -9.36
N PHE A 71 13.82 -1.05 -8.80
CA PHE A 71 13.50 -2.27 -9.52
C PHE A 71 12.09 -2.20 -10.15
N GLU A 72 11.05 -1.91 -9.37
CA GLU A 72 9.68 -1.87 -9.90
C GLU A 72 9.47 -0.72 -10.89
N GLN A 73 9.99 0.49 -10.60
CA GLN A 73 9.75 1.67 -11.44
C GLN A 73 10.65 1.74 -12.68
N LYS A 74 11.92 1.30 -12.58
CA LYS A 74 12.90 1.46 -13.66
C LYS A 74 13.16 0.18 -14.45
N ILE A 75 13.24 -0.96 -13.76
CA ILE A 75 13.53 -2.26 -14.41
C ILE A 75 12.23 -2.88 -14.92
N MET A 76 11.21 -3.02 -14.04
CA MET A 76 9.91 -3.56 -14.42
C MET A 76 9.04 -2.53 -15.17
N LYS A 77 9.38 -1.24 -15.12
CA LYS A 77 8.63 -0.13 -15.73
C LYS A 77 7.16 -0.09 -15.30
N GLU A 78 6.88 -0.44 -14.05
CA GLU A 78 5.54 -0.41 -13.50
C GLU A 78 5.14 1.01 -13.10
N THR A 79 3.88 1.38 -13.35
CA THR A 79 3.30 2.65 -12.87
C THR A 79 2.85 2.47 -11.41
N VAL A 80 3.79 2.51 -10.48
CA VAL A 80 3.56 2.34 -9.04
C VAL A 80 4.20 3.47 -8.26
N GLY A 81 3.61 3.79 -7.10
CA GLY A 81 4.21 4.69 -6.11
C GLY A 81 5.37 4.03 -5.36
N SER A 82 5.84 4.71 -4.32
CA SER A 82 6.94 4.20 -3.47
C SER A 82 6.46 3.81 -2.07
N GLN A 83 5.14 3.84 -1.81
CA GLN A 83 4.57 3.61 -0.48
C GLN A 83 4.72 2.15 -0.04
N ASP A 84 4.31 1.22 -0.90
CA ASP A 84 4.19 -0.19 -0.52
C ASP A 84 5.58 -0.81 -0.26
N GLN A 85 6.59 -0.45 -1.06
CA GLN A 85 7.97 -0.88 -0.88
C GLN A 85 8.55 -0.39 0.45
N LEU A 86 8.28 0.89 0.79
CA LEU A 86 8.73 1.48 2.06
C LEU A 86 8.03 0.85 3.25
N ALA A 87 6.69 0.75 3.21
CA ALA A 87 5.90 0.19 4.29
C ALA A 87 6.32 -1.26 4.58
N THR A 88 6.52 -2.06 3.54
CA THR A 88 6.93 -3.47 3.68
C THR A 88 8.35 -3.60 4.22
N ALA A 89 9.29 -2.82 3.70
CA ALA A 89 10.70 -2.96 4.08
C ALA A 89 10.95 -2.46 5.52
N VAL A 90 10.28 -1.39 5.93
CA VAL A 90 10.48 -0.76 7.25
C VAL A 90 9.65 -1.45 8.33
N GLY A 91 8.41 -1.85 7.99
CA GLY A 91 7.46 -2.43 8.93
C GLY A 91 6.91 -1.39 9.93
N GLY A 92 5.96 -1.83 10.77
CA GLY A 92 5.33 -1.00 11.78
C GLY A 92 4.34 0.03 11.20
N PHE A 93 3.94 0.99 12.02
CA PHE A 93 3.00 2.06 11.65
C PHE A 93 3.75 3.38 11.50
N ASN A 94 3.78 3.94 10.30
CA ASN A 94 4.65 5.08 9.98
C ASN A 94 3.90 6.21 9.28
N LYS A 95 4.29 7.44 9.58
CA LYS A 95 4.08 8.58 8.70
C LYS A 95 5.26 8.69 7.73
N ILE A 96 4.98 8.58 6.43
CA ILE A 96 5.99 8.66 5.38
C ILE A 96 5.78 9.96 4.61
N THR A 97 6.83 10.80 4.55
CA THR A 97 6.83 12.04 3.77
C THR A 97 7.69 11.84 2.54
N PHE A 98 7.08 11.90 1.36
CA PHE A 98 7.79 11.84 0.08
C PHE A 98 8.28 13.22 -0.31
N LYS A 99 9.56 13.32 -0.62
CA LYS A 99 10.25 14.50 -1.13
C LYS A 99 10.64 14.32 -2.59
N ASN A 100 11.26 15.33 -3.20
CA ASN A 100 11.77 15.23 -4.55
C ASN A 100 12.91 14.18 -4.67
N LYS A 101 13.13 13.64 -5.88
CA LYS A 101 14.26 12.77 -6.23
C LYS A 101 14.39 11.48 -5.39
N GLN A 102 13.28 10.80 -5.12
CA GLN A 102 13.27 9.53 -4.34
C GLN A 102 13.79 9.69 -2.91
N GLN A 103 13.69 10.89 -2.35
CA GLN A 103 13.92 11.14 -0.94
C GLN A 103 12.62 11.01 -0.17
N PHE A 104 12.70 10.44 1.03
CA PHE A 104 11.55 10.28 1.92
C PHE A 104 12.02 10.26 3.37
N ASP A 105 11.18 10.81 4.23
CA ASP A 105 11.35 10.74 5.68
C ASP A 105 10.33 9.75 6.25
N ILE A 106 10.76 8.94 7.21
CA ILE A 106 9.92 7.96 7.88
C ILE A 106 9.87 8.30 9.36
N HIS A 107 8.67 8.55 9.85
CA HIS A 107 8.40 8.87 11.24
C HIS A 107 7.53 7.77 11.86
N PRO A 108 8.12 6.86 12.67
CA PRO A 108 7.35 5.81 13.34
C PRO A 108 6.37 6.40 14.35
N ILE A 109 5.14 5.93 14.33
CA ILE A 109 4.14 6.21 15.37
C ILE A 109 4.34 5.20 16.50
N LYS A 110 4.83 5.67 17.68
CA LYS A 110 5.27 4.82 18.79
C LYS A 110 4.24 4.63 19.90
N LYS A 111 3.00 5.05 19.72
CA LYS A 111 1.91 4.93 20.73
C LYS A 111 1.33 3.51 20.74
N LEU A 112 2.11 2.53 21.20
CA LEU A 112 1.78 1.10 21.10
C LEU A 112 0.38 0.76 21.60
N LYS A 113 -0.02 1.27 22.80
CA LYS A 113 -1.38 1.01 23.35
C LYS A 113 -2.47 1.51 22.40
N LYS A 114 -2.32 2.70 21.85
CA LYS A 114 -3.31 3.29 20.94
C LYS A 114 -3.33 2.62 19.58
N LEU A 115 -2.17 2.16 19.09
CA LEU A 115 -2.10 1.38 17.85
C LEU A 115 -2.77 0.01 18.03
N LYS A 116 -2.63 -0.63 19.20
CA LYS A 116 -3.33 -1.88 19.50
C LYS A 116 -4.84 -1.67 19.57
N GLU A 117 -5.29 -0.62 20.25
CA GLU A 117 -6.70 -0.23 20.28
C GLU A 117 -7.25 0.06 18.88
N LEU A 118 -6.48 0.76 18.03
CA LEU A 118 -6.84 0.97 16.63
C LEU A 118 -6.97 -0.35 15.88
N GLU A 119 -5.96 -1.24 15.98
CA GLU A 119 -5.96 -2.55 15.34
C GLU A 119 -7.19 -3.38 15.72
N ASP A 120 -7.54 -3.38 17.00
CA ASP A 120 -8.69 -4.11 17.53
C ASP A 120 -10.05 -3.60 17.01
N ASN A 121 -10.09 -2.35 16.53
CA ASN A 121 -11.28 -1.73 15.92
C ASN A 121 -11.23 -1.70 14.39
N LEU A 122 -10.21 -2.28 13.75
CA LEU A 122 -10.13 -2.36 12.30
C LEU A 122 -10.61 -3.71 11.76
N ALA A 123 -11.38 -3.67 10.68
CA ALA A 123 -11.81 -4.85 9.95
C ALA A 123 -11.45 -4.75 8.46
N LEU A 124 -10.89 -5.82 7.92
CA LEU A 124 -10.61 -5.97 6.49
C LEU A 124 -11.71 -6.81 5.84
N ILE A 125 -12.38 -6.26 4.84
CA ILE A 125 -13.46 -6.95 4.10
C ILE A 125 -13.05 -7.10 2.64
N TYR A 126 -12.90 -8.36 2.21
CA TYR A 126 -12.59 -8.66 0.81
C TYR A 126 -13.81 -8.43 -0.09
N THR A 127 -13.62 -7.70 -1.18
CA THR A 127 -14.71 -7.34 -2.11
C THR A 127 -15.05 -8.45 -3.13
N GLY A 128 -14.39 -9.61 -3.04
CA GLY A 128 -14.54 -10.71 -4.01
C GLY A 128 -13.88 -10.43 -5.37
N LYS A 129 -13.14 -9.32 -5.51
CA LYS A 129 -12.48 -8.95 -6.78
C LYS A 129 -11.02 -8.61 -6.59
N THR A 130 -10.17 -9.25 -7.37
CA THR A 130 -8.80 -8.79 -7.62
C THR A 130 -8.76 -7.82 -8.78
N ARG A 131 -7.73 -6.99 -8.86
CA ARG A 131 -7.57 -6.03 -9.94
C ARG A 131 -6.10 -5.68 -10.18
N THR A 132 -5.79 -5.23 -11.38
CA THR A 132 -4.46 -4.75 -11.72
C THR A 132 -4.32 -3.28 -11.31
N ALA A 133 -3.56 -3.02 -10.25
CA ALA A 133 -3.43 -1.68 -9.64
C ALA A 133 -2.98 -0.61 -10.63
N TYR A 134 -2.00 -0.92 -11.50
CA TYR A 134 -1.46 0.05 -12.45
C TYR A 134 -2.51 0.53 -13.46
N LYS A 135 -3.44 -0.34 -13.88
CA LYS A 135 -4.53 0.05 -14.82
C LYS A 135 -5.41 1.14 -14.22
N ILE A 136 -5.75 1.01 -12.93
CA ILE A 136 -6.56 2.01 -12.23
C ILE A 136 -5.74 3.27 -11.96
N ALA A 137 -4.51 3.14 -11.44
CA ALA A 137 -3.64 4.27 -11.15
C ALA A 137 -3.38 5.14 -12.40
N LYS A 138 -3.14 4.52 -13.56
CA LYS A 138 -2.92 5.22 -14.84
C LYS A 138 -4.08 6.14 -15.22
N THR A 139 -5.32 5.86 -14.79
CA THR A 139 -6.49 6.70 -15.13
C THR A 139 -6.45 8.09 -14.48
N TYR A 140 -5.64 8.28 -13.44
CA TYR A 140 -5.57 9.55 -12.71
C TYR A 140 -4.16 10.04 -12.41
N ALA A 141 -3.12 9.21 -12.55
CA ALA A 141 -1.74 9.55 -12.16
C ALA A 141 -1.24 10.84 -12.83
N ASP A 142 -1.42 10.97 -14.15
CA ASP A 142 -0.95 12.12 -14.93
C ASP A 142 -1.69 13.44 -14.57
N LYS A 143 -2.84 13.33 -13.90
CA LYS A 143 -3.69 14.47 -13.51
C LYS A 143 -3.47 14.91 -12.06
N LEU A 144 -2.68 14.17 -11.27
CA LEU A 144 -2.51 14.46 -9.83
C LEU A 144 -1.85 15.81 -9.57
N ALA A 145 -0.84 16.18 -10.38
CA ALA A 145 -0.11 17.44 -10.21
C ALA A 145 -0.84 18.67 -10.76
N THR A 146 -1.90 18.47 -11.53
CA THR A 146 -2.65 19.53 -12.23
C THR A 146 -4.09 19.61 -11.76
N VAL A 147 -5.01 19.03 -12.52
CA VAL A 147 -6.47 19.10 -12.28
C VAL A 147 -6.88 18.52 -10.93
N LYS A 148 -6.11 17.55 -10.37
CA LYS A 148 -6.42 16.87 -9.10
C LYS A 148 -5.62 17.39 -7.90
N LYS A 149 -4.83 18.45 -8.07
CA LYS A 149 -3.96 19.01 -7.01
C LYS A 149 -4.71 19.32 -5.70
N ASN A 150 -5.93 19.88 -5.79
CA ASN A 150 -6.71 20.20 -4.60
C ASN A 150 -7.06 18.95 -3.79
N TYR A 151 -7.46 17.85 -4.46
CA TYR A 151 -7.76 16.59 -3.76
C TYR A 151 -6.51 15.99 -3.10
N ILE A 152 -5.34 16.14 -3.72
CA ILE A 152 -4.08 15.70 -3.11
C ILE A 152 -3.76 16.53 -1.87
N ASN A 153 -3.96 17.86 -1.91
CA ASN A 153 -3.76 18.72 -0.75
C ASN A 153 -4.70 18.34 0.40
N GLU A 154 -5.98 18.05 0.12
CA GLU A 154 -6.93 17.55 1.12
C GLU A 154 -6.47 16.22 1.72
N MET A 155 -5.99 15.28 0.89
CA MET A 155 -5.44 14.00 1.36
C MET A 155 -4.20 14.19 2.25
N ILE A 156 -3.34 15.18 1.96
CA ILE A 156 -2.19 15.53 2.81
C ILE A 156 -2.66 16.08 4.16
N GLN A 157 -3.72 16.91 4.20
CA GLN A 157 -4.29 17.38 5.47
C GLN A 157 -4.86 16.21 6.29
N HIS A 158 -5.52 15.23 5.65
CA HIS A 158 -5.99 14.02 6.35
C HIS A 158 -4.84 13.24 6.99
N VAL A 159 -3.65 13.18 6.37
CA VAL A 159 -2.48 12.53 7.00
C VAL A 159 -2.06 13.27 8.28
N LYS A 160 -2.02 14.61 8.25
CA LYS A 160 -1.70 15.43 9.43
C LYS A 160 -2.73 15.29 10.55
N GLU A 161 -4.01 15.23 10.18
CA GLU A 161 -5.10 15.01 11.12
C GLU A 161 -5.05 13.61 11.73
N GLY A 162 -4.82 12.57 10.91
CA GLY A 162 -4.62 11.20 11.37
C GLY A 162 -3.48 11.08 12.37
N GLU A 163 -2.36 11.77 12.14
CA GLU A 163 -1.25 11.84 13.09
C GLU A 163 -1.66 12.47 14.43
N LYS A 164 -2.45 13.55 14.43
CA LYS A 164 -2.96 14.19 15.65
C LYS A 164 -3.90 13.25 16.41
N ILE A 165 -4.84 12.61 15.71
CA ILE A 165 -5.78 11.65 16.29
C ILE A 165 -5.02 10.50 16.95
N LEU A 166 -4.04 9.92 16.28
CA LEU A 166 -3.24 8.81 16.80
C LEU A 166 -2.38 9.21 17.99
N ASN A 167 -1.95 10.46 18.07
CA ASN A 167 -1.17 10.94 19.21
C ASN A 167 -2.02 11.36 20.42
N HIS A 168 -3.15 12.02 20.20
CA HIS A 168 -3.90 12.70 21.27
C HIS A 168 -5.43 12.63 21.14
N GLY A 169 -5.97 12.22 19.97
CA GLY A 169 -7.40 12.29 19.67
C GLY A 169 -8.20 11.03 20.06
N ASN A 170 -9.48 11.02 19.73
CA ASN A 170 -10.37 9.88 19.82
C ASN A 170 -10.27 9.02 18.55
N LEU A 171 -10.19 7.70 18.67
CA LEU A 171 -10.08 6.80 17.52
C LEU A 171 -11.35 6.73 16.66
N ASP A 172 -12.52 7.07 17.20
CA ASP A 172 -13.74 7.21 16.40
C ASP A 172 -13.56 8.29 15.30
N ASP A 173 -12.77 9.35 15.59
CA ASP A 173 -12.46 10.38 14.59
C ASP A 173 -11.51 9.84 13.50
N PHE A 174 -10.70 8.82 13.80
CA PHE A 174 -9.93 8.12 12.77
C PHE A 174 -10.84 7.38 11.80
N GLY A 175 -11.92 6.76 12.30
CA GLY A 175 -12.95 6.15 11.46
C GLY A 175 -13.62 7.17 10.52
N LYS A 176 -14.03 8.34 11.04
CA LYS A 176 -14.58 9.43 10.25
C LYS A 176 -13.57 9.95 9.20
N LEU A 177 -12.29 10.03 9.57
CA LEU A 177 -11.20 10.43 8.68
C LEU A 177 -11.02 9.44 7.52
N LEU A 178 -11.12 8.14 7.78
CA LEU A 178 -11.10 7.12 6.72
C LEU A 178 -12.25 7.31 5.72
N ASN A 179 -13.46 7.62 6.21
CA ASN A 179 -14.61 7.93 5.36
C ASN A 179 -14.34 9.16 4.48
N SER A 180 -13.88 10.27 5.06
CA SER A 180 -13.54 11.49 4.33
C SER A 180 -12.47 11.21 3.26
N ALA A 181 -11.43 10.46 3.61
CA ALA A 181 -10.38 10.07 2.67
C ALA A 181 -10.92 9.20 1.52
N TRP A 182 -11.90 8.33 1.79
CA TRP A 182 -12.56 7.52 0.75
C TRP A 182 -13.38 8.38 -0.21
N ILE A 183 -14.16 9.32 0.31
CA ILE A 183 -14.95 10.24 -0.51
C ILE A 183 -14.06 11.03 -1.46
N ILE A 184 -12.94 11.58 -0.97
CA ILE A 184 -11.98 12.32 -1.80
C ILE A 184 -11.32 11.40 -2.82
N LYS A 185 -10.91 10.22 -2.41
CA LYS A 185 -10.26 9.25 -3.31
C LYS A 185 -11.17 8.91 -4.51
N LYS A 186 -12.46 8.71 -4.31
CA LYS A 186 -13.42 8.46 -5.39
C LYS A 186 -13.46 9.58 -6.43
N LYS A 187 -13.21 10.83 -6.04
CA LYS A 187 -13.16 11.99 -6.96
C LYS A 187 -11.94 11.98 -7.91
N LEU A 188 -10.92 11.17 -7.63
CA LEU A 188 -9.75 11.08 -8.51
C LEU A 188 -10.07 10.39 -9.84
N SER A 189 -10.91 9.35 -9.85
CA SER A 189 -11.32 8.67 -11.08
C SER A 189 -12.58 7.84 -10.87
N LYS A 190 -13.45 7.79 -11.89
CA LYS A 190 -14.64 6.92 -11.92
C LYS A 190 -14.30 5.41 -11.82
N SER A 191 -13.08 5.01 -12.15
CA SER A 191 -12.63 3.62 -12.08
C SER A 191 -12.28 3.14 -10.66
N ILE A 192 -12.22 4.05 -9.68
CA ILE A 192 -11.88 3.75 -8.29
C ILE A 192 -13.01 3.02 -7.57
N SER A 193 -14.27 3.35 -7.88
CA SER A 193 -15.43 2.67 -7.31
C SER A 193 -16.44 2.30 -8.40
N ASN A 194 -17.43 1.52 -8.02
CA ASN A 194 -18.58 1.15 -8.84
C ASN A 194 -19.77 0.84 -7.93
N THR A 195 -20.95 0.63 -8.51
CA THR A 195 -22.21 0.40 -7.76
C THR A 195 -22.08 -0.72 -6.72
N LYS A 196 -21.41 -1.84 -7.05
CA LYS A 196 -21.24 -2.96 -6.10
C LYS A 196 -20.36 -2.58 -4.90
N LEU A 197 -19.27 -1.86 -5.15
CA LEU A 197 -18.38 -1.37 -4.10
C LEU A 197 -19.07 -0.31 -3.24
N ASP A 198 -19.83 0.60 -3.84
CA ASP A 198 -20.58 1.61 -3.12
C ASP A 198 -21.70 0.99 -2.28
N SER A 199 -22.41 -0.02 -2.79
CA SER A 199 -23.42 -0.76 -2.03
C SER A 199 -22.82 -1.50 -0.83
N LEU A 200 -21.69 -2.19 -1.01
CA LEU A 200 -20.97 -2.85 0.08
C LEU A 200 -20.51 -1.86 1.15
N TYR A 201 -19.97 -0.72 0.71
CA TYR A 201 -19.52 0.34 1.61
C TYR A 201 -20.68 0.89 2.45
N ASN A 202 -21.80 1.24 1.80
CA ASN A 202 -22.98 1.77 2.46
C ASN A 202 -23.61 0.75 3.42
N TYR A 203 -23.63 -0.52 3.03
CA TYR A 203 -24.08 -1.60 3.93
C TYR A 203 -23.24 -1.70 5.19
N ALA A 204 -21.90 -1.60 5.08
CA ALA A 204 -21.03 -1.60 6.25
C ALA A 204 -21.32 -0.42 7.19
N LEU A 205 -21.55 0.79 6.65
CA LEU A 205 -21.95 1.94 7.47
C LEU A 205 -23.29 1.72 8.17
N GLN A 206 -24.28 1.17 7.48
CA GLN A 206 -25.58 0.82 8.08
C GLN A 206 -25.48 -0.22 9.20
N LYS A 207 -24.45 -1.08 9.16
CA LYS A 207 -24.16 -2.11 10.17
C LYS A 207 -23.19 -1.64 11.26
N GLY A 208 -22.95 -0.33 11.38
CA GLY A 208 -22.23 0.26 12.49
C GLY A 208 -20.75 0.60 12.23
N ALA A 209 -20.27 0.44 11.00
CA ALA A 209 -18.94 0.98 10.69
C ALA A 209 -18.97 2.50 10.77
N VAL A 210 -18.04 3.10 11.51
CA VAL A 210 -17.89 4.56 11.64
C VAL A 210 -17.39 5.18 10.35
N GLY A 211 -16.56 4.43 9.63
CA GLY A 211 -16.03 4.81 8.33
C GLY A 211 -15.03 3.79 7.82
N GLY A 212 -14.56 4.00 6.60
CA GLY A 212 -13.63 3.09 5.96
C GLY A 212 -13.12 3.60 4.62
N LYS A 213 -12.27 2.82 3.98
CA LYS A 213 -11.77 3.12 2.63
C LYS A 213 -11.35 1.86 1.89
N LEU A 214 -11.48 1.86 0.59
CA LEU A 214 -10.91 0.83 -0.26
C LEU A 214 -9.39 1.01 -0.35
N LEU A 215 -8.64 -0.05 -0.05
CA LEU A 215 -7.18 -0.04 -0.06
C LEU A 215 -6.61 -0.08 -1.49
N GLY A 216 -5.34 0.28 -1.63
CA GLY A 216 -4.61 0.32 -2.90
C GLY A 216 -5.19 1.31 -3.91
N ALA A 217 -5.09 1.05 -5.21
CA ALA A 217 -5.47 1.99 -6.28
C ALA A 217 -6.98 2.19 -6.47
N GLY A 218 -7.82 1.27 -6.00
CA GLY A 218 -9.27 1.27 -6.23
C GLY A 218 -9.73 0.10 -7.12
N GLY A 219 -11.01 0.04 -7.44
CA GLY A 219 -11.60 -0.93 -8.36
C GLY A 219 -11.87 -2.34 -7.81
N GLY A 220 -11.43 -2.64 -6.59
CA GLY A 220 -11.58 -3.93 -5.89
C GLY A 220 -10.46 -4.16 -4.89
N GLY A 221 -10.40 -5.33 -4.30
CA GLY A 221 -9.47 -5.70 -3.24
C GLY A 221 -10.13 -5.69 -1.87
N PHE A 222 -9.53 -5.05 -0.88
CA PHE A 222 -10.04 -4.98 0.48
C PHE A 222 -10.53 -3.58 0.86
N PHE A 223 -11.67 -3.52 1.51
CA PHE A 223 -12.04 -2.38 2.33
C PHE A 223 -11.41 -2.53 3.72
N LEU A 224 -10.89 -1.42 4.25
CA LEU A 224 -10.55 -1.25 5.65
C LEU A 224 -11.66 -0.42 6.30
N PHE A 225 -12.34 -0.98 7.29
CA PHE A 225 -13.34 -0.27 8.09
C PHE A 225 -12.86 -0.10 9.51
N TYR A 226 -13.24 1.01 10.12
CA TYR A 226 -13.19 1.22 11.55
C TYR A 226 -14.57 0.91 12.14
N ILE A 227 -14.60 -0.06 13.05
CA ILE A 227 -15.81 -0.55 13.72
C ILE A 227 -15.51 -0.51 15.20
N LYS A 228 -16.23 0.36 15.94
CA LYS A 228 -16.05 0.44 17.38
C LYS A 228 -16.52 -0.87 18.01
N LYS A 229 -15.65 -1.51 18.80
CA LYS A 229 -16.06 -2.61 19.67
C LYS A 229 -16.84 -2.04 20.84
N GLU A 230 -17.96 -2.67 21.16
CA GLU A 230 -18.73 -2.45 22.36
C GLU A 230 -17.97 -2.85 23.63
#